data_4b6557b5532854a3e25d95c0a27e4c78
#
_entry.id   4b6557b5532854a3e25d95c0a27e4c78
#
_cell.length_a   1.000
_cell.length_b   1.000
_cell.length_c   1.000
_cell.angle_alpha   90.00
_cell.angle_beta   90.00
_cell.angle_gamma   90.00
#
_symmetry.space_group_name_H-M   'P 1'
#
loop_
_entity.id
_entity.type
_entity.pdbx_description
1 polymer ?
#
loop_
_entity_poly.entity_id
_entity_poly.type
_entity_poly.pdbx_seq_one_letter_code
_entity_poly.pdbx_strand_id
1 'polypeptide(L)'
;MAGQLIFTLYTVVDGIFVARGVSETALAAVSIATPFITLLFAISITFAVGTSTIVARLLGQNRTMEARRVFTESLVSLVLLSIVISVLVFIFLNPLCRLLGATESTLPYVRSYLLTIAPFIFSFVISYNLELLLATDGFPGLATIYVLLGVILNILLDWYTIFKLNWGIVGAGLATSFSQTVVIIIYLIHFAGRKATLRFTRFKFRRGLMFHQFMSGIPSGITEMSPGIVTFIFNRFIVTFMHDRELIIYSILSYVILLATVLANGIAQGAQPLVSYYHGRHERDTFHTIFGYEIRSGLILAVLEIAVVLVFRNYIAMLFVNDGDALILEVSYALRLIALAFPMLSMNIIIAGYLTALERSRVAAFISLMRCTLTLLLSLALIATMLDVSNVWLSLAVSEMLSMIAAVLLYRKTRRVAIAETFDDM
;
A
#
# COMPACT_ATOMS: atom_id res chain seq x y z
N MET A 1 8.27 -10.64 2.36
CA MET A 1 7.02 -11.41 2.23
C MET A 1 6.30 -11.62 3.57
N ALA A 2 6.87 -12.36 4.54
CA ALA A 2 6.18 -12.59 5.82
C ALA A 2 5.75 -11.30 6.53
N GLY A 3 6.61 -10.29 6.61
CA GLY A 3 6.28 -9.00 7.25
C GLY A 3 5.10 -8.28 6.60
N GLN A 4 5.04 -8.22 5.27
CA GLN A 4 3.90 -7.60 4.56
C GLN A 4 2.58 -8.35 4.80
N LEU A 5 2.63 -9.68 4.81
CA LEU A 5 1.45 -10.50 5.04
C LEU A 5 0.93 -10.30 6.48
N ILE A 6 1.82 -10.24 7.45
CA ILE A 6 1.47 -9.96 8.85
C ILE A 6 0.92 -8.54 9.00
N PHE A 7 1.54 -7.55 8.35
CA PHE A 7 1.04 -6.18 8.32
C PHE A 7 -0.36 -6.09 7.71
N THR A 8 -0.63 -6.85 6.65
CA THR A 8 -1.95 -6.87 6.01
C THR A 8 -2.99 -7.57 6.88
N LEU A 9 -2.62 -8.69 7.50
CA LEU A 9 -3.53 -9.40 8.40
C LEU A 9 -3.93 -8.53 9.59
N TYR A 10 -3.01 -7.78 10.20
CA TYR A 10 -3.40 -6.88 11.28
C TYR A 10 -4.31 -5.76 10.80
N THR A 11 -4.12 -5.22 9.59
CA THR A 11 -5.01 -4.20 9.02
C THR A 11 -6.44 -4.71 8.86
N VAL A 12 -6.59 -6.00 8.48
CA VAL A 12 -7.91 -6.65 8.43
C VAL A 12 -8.50 -6.80 9.83
N VAL A 13 -7.70 -7.20 10.81
CA VAL A 13 -8.13 -7.33 12.22
C VAL A 13 -8.58 -5.99 12.79
N ASP A 14 -7.82 -4.91 12.54
CA ASP A 14 -8.19 -3.54 12.90
C ASP A 14 -9.54 -3.15 12.29
N GLY A 15 -9.74 -3.42 11.00
CA GLY A 15 -11.02 -3.18 10.33
C GLY A 15 -12.19 -3.95 10.97
N ILE A 16 -11.99 -5.23 11.33
CA ILE A 16 -12.99 -6.03 12.03
C ILE A 16 -13.29 -5.43 13.42
N PHE A 17 -12.28 -4.99 14.16
CA PHE A 17 -12.47 -4.38 15.47
C PHE A 17 -13.23 -3.07 15.38
N VAL A 18 -12.95 -2.22 14.39
CA VAL A 18 -13.73 -1.00 14.13
C VAL A 18 -15.17 -1.32 13.75
N ALA A 19 -15.38 -2.27 12.83
CA ALA A 19 -16.73 -2.66 12.39
C ALA A 19 -17.58 -3.19 13.54
N ARG A 20 -17.04 -4.10 14.36
CA ARG A 20 -17.74 -4.79 15.44
C ARG A 20 -17.78 -3.99 16.74
N GLY A 21 -16.72 -3.25 17.04
CA GLY A 21 -16.58 -2.52 18.30
C GLY A 21 -17.09 -1.09 18.25
N VAL A 22 -17.26 -0.50 17.06
CA VAL A 22 -17.76 0.87 16.90
C VAL A 22 -19.05 0.88 16.07
N SER A 23 -18.93 0.77 14.74
CA SER A 23 -20.04 0.66 13.80
C SER A 23 -19.53 0.40 12.37
N GLU A 24 -20.43 -0.08 11.50
CA GLU A 24 -20.16 -0.23 10.07
C GLU A 24 -19.88 1.12 9.39
N THR A 25 -20.57 2.19 9.84
CA THR A 25 -20.32 3.56 9.38
C THR A 25 -18.91 4.03 9.78
N ALA A 26 -18.40 3.64 10.95
CA ALA A 26 -17.03 3.94 11.35
C ALA A 26 -16.01 3.19 10.48
N LEU A 27 -16.30 1.95 10.07
CA LEU A 27 -15.48 1.20 9.12
C LEU A 27 -15.41 1.93 7.76
N ALA A 28 -16.54 2.40 7.25
CA ALA A 28 -16.58 3.21 6.02
C ALA A 28 -15.75 4.49 6.17
N ALA A 29 -15.77 5.13 7.35
CA ALA A 29 -14.96 6.32 7.61
C ALA A 29 -13.46 6.03 7.59
N VAL A 30 -12.99 4.89 8.09
CA VAL A 30 -11.58 4.46 7.97
C VAL A 30 -11.22 4.25 6.49
N SER A 31 -12.08 3.61 5.70
CA SER A 31 -11.88 3.43 4.27
C SER A 31 -11.80 4.78 3.53
N ILE A 32 -12.65 5.76 3.88
CA ILE A 32 -12.62 7.13 3.33
C ILE A 32 -11.29 7.82 3.67
N ALA A 33 -10.72 7.58 4.85
CA ALA A 33 -9.43 8.16 5.26
C ALA A 33 -8.21 7.44 4.61
N THR A 34 -8.36 6.21 4.11
CA THR A 34 -7.28 5.40 3.55
C THR A 34 -6.44 6.12 2.48
N PRO A 35 -7.00 6.86 1.49
CA PRO A 35 -6.21 7.57 0.49
C PRO A 35 -5.23 8.57 1.12
N PHE A 36 -5.62 9.25 2.19
CA PHE A 36 -4.75 10.17 2.90
C PHE A 36 -3.62 9.43 3.63
N ILE A 37 -3.93 8.32 4.31
CA ILE A 37 -2.94 7.48 5.01
C ILE A 37 -1.94 6.89 4.00
N THR A 38 -2.43 6.38 2.86
CA THR A 38 -1.58 5.86 1.79
C THR A 38 -0.66 6.93 1.21
N LEU A 39 -1.12 8.18 1.11
CA LEU A 39 -0.26 9.31 0.72
C LEU A 39 0.88 9.52 1.72
N LEU A 40 0.62 9.43 3.03
CA LEU A 40 1.66 9.54 4.06
C LEU A 40 2.71 8.42 3.92
N PHE A 41 2.26 7.19 3.69
CA PHE A 41 3.17 6.06 3.43
C PHE A 41 3.94 6.23 2.12
N ALA A 42 3.32 6.72 1.06
CA ALA A 42 3.99 6.99 -0.22
C ALA A 42 5.11 8.03 -0.08
N ILE A 43 4.88 9.08 0.72
CA ILE A 43 5.92 10.05 1.08
C ILE A 43 7.05 9.36 1.84
N SER A 44 6.72 8.54 2.84
CA SER A 44 7.70 7.78 3.62
C SER A 44 8.58 6.90 2.72
N ILE A 45 7.96 6.09 1.85
CA ILE A 45 8.65 5.19 0.93
C ILE A 45 9.51 5.94 -0.08
N THR A 46 9.02 7.06 -0.62
CA THR A 46 9.80 7.90 -1.54
C THR A 46 11.12 8.32 -0.90
N PHE A 47 11.09 8.85 0.31
CA PHE A 47 12.30 9.24 1.01
C PHE A 47 13.12 8.05 1.50
N ALA A 48 12.47 6.97 1.95
CA ALA A 48 13.15 5.76 2.41
C ALA A 48 14.03 5.14 1.32
N VAL A 49 13.45 4.90 0.13
CA VAL A 49 14.16 4.30 -1.00
C VAL A 49 15.25 5.24 -1.51
N GLY A 50 14.94 6.53 -1.67
CA GLY A 50 15.94 7.51 -2.12
C GLY A 50 17.12 7.66 -1.16
N THR A 51 16.84 7.71 0.15
CA THR A 51 17.87 7.81 1.20
C THR A 51 18.70 6.53 1.29
N SER A 52 18.04 5.36 1.33
CA SER A 52 18.73 4.06 1.48
C SER A 52 19.68 3.79 0.31
N THR A 53 19.29 4.13 -0.91
CA THR A 53 20.14 3.99 -2.10
C THR A 53 21.42 4.82 -2.00
N ILE A 54 21.32 6.09 -1.56
CA ILE A 54 22.48 6.97 -1.39
C ILE A 54 23.34 6.49 -0.23
N VAL A 55 22.72 6.14 0.90
CA VAL A 55 23.43 5.65 2.10
C VAL A 55 24.17 4.35 1.80
N ALA A 56 23.51 3.36 1.16
CA ALA A 56 24.14 2.09 0.80
C ALA A 56 25.37 2.30 -0.09
N ARG A 57 25.26 3.17 -1.10
CA ARG A 57 26.41 3.53 -1.96
C ARG A 57 27.55 4.15 -1.19
N LEU A 58 27.27 5.08 -0.27
CA LEU A 58 28.30 5.75 0.54
C LEU A 58 28.97 4.77 1.51
N LEU A 59 28.21 3.85 2.11
CA LEU A 59 28.75 2.78 2.95
C LEU A 59 29.64 1.84 2.15
N GLY A 60 29.24 1.44 0.94
CA GLY A 60 30.06 0.63 0.03
C GLY A 60 31.35 1.32 -0.39
N GLN A 61 31.38 2.65 -0.45
CA GLN A 61 32.57 3.46 -0.70
C GLN A 61 33.41 3.74 0.56
N ASN A 62 33.09 3.16 1.72
CA ASN A 62 33.69 3.45 3.02
C ASN A 62 33.55 4.92 3.49
N ARG A 63 32.59 5.68 2.93
CA ARG A 63 32.33 7.11 3.27
C ARG A 63 31.28 7.20 4.38
N THR A 64 31.50 6.53 5.50
CA THR A 64 30.56 6.38 6.61
C THR A 64 30.09 7.72 7.19
N MET A 65 30.97 8.73 7.32
CA MET A 65 30.59 10.04 7.84
C MET A 65 29.59 10.77 6.94
N GLU A 66 29.69 10.59 5.64
CA GLU A 66 28.75 11.18 4.70
C GLU A 66 27.42 10.43 4.70
N ALA A 67 27.45 9.09 4.81
CA ALA A 67 26.26 8.28 4.99
C ALA A 67 25.46 8.73 6.23
N ARG A 68 26.15 8.98 7.36
CA ARG A 68 25.52 9.51 8.60
C ARG A 68 24.90 10.89 8.41
N ARG A 69 25.55 11.79 7.64
CA ARG A 69 24.99 13.11 7.33
C ARG A 69 23.72 12.98 6.49
N VAL A 70 23.72 12.15 5.45
CA VAL A 70 22.55 11.88 4.61
C VAL A 70 21.40 11.29 5.43
N PHE A 71 21.69 10.31 6.29
CA PHE A 71 20.75 9.71 7.24
C PHE A 71 20.09 10.77 8.13
N THR A 72 20.92 11.61 8.82
CA THR A 72 20.40 12.62 9.74
C THR A 72 19.61 13.71 9.03
N GLU A 73 20.09 14.17 7.85
CA GLU A 73 19.41 15.18 7.02
C GLU A 73 18.04 14.68 6.54
N SER A 74 17.96 13.43 6.09
CA SER A 74 16.69 12.82 5.67
C SER A 74 15.66 12.77 6.80
N LEU A 75 16.05 12.31 7.98
CA LEU A 75 15.14 12.23 9.13
C LEU A 75 14.65 13.61 9.57
N VAL A 76 15.53 14.60 9.66
CA VAL A 76 15.12 15.98 10.01
C VAL A 76 14.18 16.55 8.96
N SER A 77 14.47 16.31 7.66
CA SER A 77 13.59 16.75 6.57
C SER A 77 12.20 16.13 6.66
N LEU A 78 12.11 14.83 6.99
CA LEU A 78 10.83 14.13 7.16
C LEU A 78 10.06 14.62 8.40
N VAL A 79 10.76 14.92 9.50
CA VAL A 79 10.13 15.54 10.69
C VAL A 79 9.54 16.90 10.33
N LEU A 80 10.30 17.76 9.66
CA LEU A 80 9.81 19.08 9.24
C LEU A 80 8.62 18.96 8.28
N LEU A 81 8.70 18.04 7.31
CA LEU A 81 7.61 17.78 6.37
C LEU A 81 6.35 17.27 7.10
N SER A 82 6.50 16.36 8.05
CA SER A 82 5.37 15.83 8.82
C SER A 82 4.69 16.91 9.68
N ILE A 83 5.45 17.84 10.25
CA ILE A 83 4.91 19.00 10.98
C ILE A 83 4.09 19.88 10.03
N VAL A 84 4.61 20.18 8.83
CA VAL A 84 3.88 20.96 7.82
C VAL A 84 2.58 20.26 7.44
N ILE A 85 2.63 18.95 7.15
CA ILE A 85 1.42 18.19 6.80
C ILE A 85 0.43 18.19 7.96
N SER A 86 0.89 17.97 9.20
CA SER A 86 0.04 18.00 10.40
C SER A 86 -0.69 19.35 10.54
N VAL A 87 0.04 20.46 10.41
CA VAL A 87 -0.54 21.82 10.47
C VAL A 87 -1.58 22.02 9.34
N LEU A 88 -1.27 21.57 8.13
CA LEU A 88 -2.21 21.67 7.01
C LEU A 88 -3.49 20.85 7.26
N VAL A 89 -3.36 19.65 7.85
CA VAL A 89 -4.53 18.84 8.23
C VAL A 89 -5.39 19.57 9.26
N PHE A 90 -4.80 20.18 10.28
CA PHE A 90 -5.58 20.96 11.28
C PHE A 90 -6.30 22.14 10.65
N ILE A 91 -5.66 22.87 9.73
CA ILE A 91 -6.24 24.06 9.07
C ILE A 91 -7.35 23.64 8.10
N PHE A 92 -7.11 22.59 7.30
CA PHE A 92 -7.99 22.18 6.20
C PHE A 92 -8.78 20.90 6.50
N LEU A 93 -9.02 20.55 7.78
CA LEU A 93 -9.63 19.29 8.18
C LEU A 93 -10.96 19.01 7.49
N ASN A 94 -11.92 19.96 7.55
CA ASN A 94 -13.24 19.77 6.95
C ASN A 94 -13.19 19.72 5.41
N PRO A 95 -12.47 20.62 4.70
CA PRO A 95 -12.24 20.48 3.27
C PRO A 95 -11.61 19.14 2.89
N LEU A 96 -10.62 18.66 3.67
CA LEU A 96 -9.97 17.37 3.45
C LEU A 96 -10.95 16.20 3.57
N CYS A 97 -11.78 16.16 4.64
CA CYS A 97 -12.78 15.12 4.81
C CYS A 97 -13.75 15.06 3.61
N ARG A 98 -14.25 16.22 3.16
CA ARG A 98 -15.16 16.30 2.00
C ARG A 98 -14.46 15.92 0.69
N LEU A 99 -13.19 16.31 0.51
CA LEU A 99 -12.38 15.91 -0.65
C LEU A 99 -12.23 14.38 -0.72
N LEU A 100 -12.01 13.73 0.42
CA LEU A 100 -11.88 12.28 0.51
C LEU A 100 -13.19 11.51 0.27
N GLY A 101 -14.35 12.21 0.30
CA GLY A 101 -15.65 11.63 0.05
C GLY A 101 -16.50 11.40 1.30
N ALA A 102 -16.24 12.14 2.40
CA ALA A 102 -17.09 12.06 3.59
C ALA A 102 -18.47 12.63 3.30
N THR A 103 -19.51 11.86 3.63
CA THR A 103 -20.93 12.25 3.60
C THR A 103 -21.34 12.80 4.97
N GLU A 104 -22.56 13.34 5.08
CA GLU A 104 -23.05 13.86 6.37
C GLU A 104 -23.07 12.79 7.47
N SER A 105 -23.31 11.51 7.12
CA SER A 105 -23.31 10.40 8.08
C SER A 105 -21.91 9.97 8.50
N THR A 106 -20.93 9.98 7.59
CA THR A 106 -19.56 9.53 7.84
C THR A 106 -18.64 10.65 8.31
N LEU A 107 -18.99 11.92 8.03
CA LEU A 107 -18.16 13.09 8.35
C LEU A 107 -17.72 13.18 9.82
N PRO A 108 -18.58 12.95 10.83
CA PRO A 108 -18.13 12.99 12.23
C PRO A 108 -17.03 11.96 12.53
N TYR A 109 -17.14 10.75 11.97
CA TYR A 109 -16.17 9.68 12.15
C TYR A 109 -14.86 9.96 11.42
N VAL A 110 -14.91 10.35 10.13
CA VAL A 110 -13.71 10.70 9.34
C VAL A 110 -12.95 11.84 10.00
N ARG A 111 -13.69 12.89 10.44
CA ARG A 111 -13.13 14.05 11.13
C ARG A 111 -12.44 13.65 12.43
N SER A 112 -13.09 12.86 13.28
CA SER A 112 -12.53 12.39 14.53
C SER A 112 -11.29 11.53 14.31
N TYR A 113 -11.32 10.64 13.32
CA TYR A 113 -10.19 9.79 12.98
C TYR A 113 -8.98 10.60 12.49
N LEU A 114 -9.17 11.48 11.48
CA LEU A 114 -8.09 12.31 10.96
C LEU A 114 -7.54 13.28 12.00
N LEU A 115 -8.40 13.85 12.84
CA LEU A 115 -7.97 14.72 13.95
C LEU A 115 -7.11 13.96 14.98
N THR A 116 -7.44 12.70 15.23
CA THR A 116 -6.70 11.83 16.16
C THR A 116 -5.33 11.48 15.64
N ILE A 117 -5.18 11.18 14.33
CA ILE A 117 -3.88 10.82 13.75
C ILE A 117 -3.03 12.06 13.41
N ALA A 118 -3.64 13.24 13.25
CA ALA A 118 -2.93 14.46 12.84
C ALA A 118 -1.69 14.80 13.68
N PRO A 119 -1.70 14.73 15.01
CA PRO A 119 -0.49 14.95 15.83
C PRO A 119 0.60 13.90 15.61
N PHE A 120 0.22 12.72 15.10
CA PHE A 120 1.08 11.55 14.93
C PHE A 120 1.49 11.32 13.46
N ILE A 121 1.25 12.27 12.55
CA ILE A 121 1.63 12.14 11.13
C ILE A 121 3.12 11.82 10.98
N PHE A 122 3.97 12.34 11.89
CA PHE A 122 5.39 12.02 11.90
C PHE A 122 5.63 10.50 12.02
N SER A 123 4.78 9.77 12.74
CA SER A 123 4.95 8.32 12.90
C SER A 123 4.69 7.55 11.60
N PHE A 124 3.72 7.96 10.81
CA PHE A 124 3.45 7.36 9.51
C PHE A 124 4.54 7.70 8.46
N VAL A 125 5.06 8.93 8.51
CA VAL A 125 6.04 9.41 7.54
C VAL A 125 7.47 8.91 7.83
N ILE A 126 7.83 8.66 9.09
CA ILE A 126 9.20 8.30 9.48
C ILE A 126 9.38 6.78 9.64
N SER A 127 8.33 6.05 10.03
CA SER A 127 8.42 4.64 10.40
C SER A 127 9.10 3.79 9.33
N TYR A 128 8.57 3.79 8.11
CA TYR A 128 9.12 2.98 7.01
C TYR A 128 10.53 3.45 6.58
N ASN A 129 10.82 4.75 6.72
CA ASN A 129 12.15 5.26 6.43
C ASN A 129 13.19 4.67 7.40
N LEU A 130 12.89 4.64 8.70
CA LEU A 130 13.77 4.04 9.72
C LEU A 130 13.90 2.53 9.55
N GLU A 131 12.81 1.84 9.19
CA GLU A 131 12.80 0.40 8.91
C GLU A 131 13.79 0.06 7.79
N LEU A 132 13.67 0.74 6.63
CA LEU A 132 14.52 0.49 5.48
C LEU A 132 15.98 0.88 5.74
N LEU A 133 16.21 1.97 6.49
CA LEU A 133 17.57 2.38 6.88
C LEU A 133 18.20 1.42 7.88
N LEU A 134 17.42 0.79 8.77
CA LEU A 134 17.91 -0.26 9.67
C LEU A 134 18.33 -1.50 8.87
N ALA A 135 17.54 -1.89 7.87
CA ALA A 135 17.91 -2.97 6.96
C ALA A 135 19.18 -2.64 6.17
N THR A 136 19.32 -1.39 5.71
CA THR A 136 20.50 -0.89 4.98
C THR A 136 21.75 -0.83 5.87
N ASP A 137 21.58 -0.58 7.18
CA ASP A 137 22.66 -0.59 8.17
C ASP A 137 23.15 -2.01 8.54
N GLY A 138 22.56 -3.07 7.94
CA GLY A 138 22.95 -4.47 8.12
C GLY A 138 22.11 -5.25 9.12
N PHE A 139 20.96 -4.72 9.58
CA PHE A 139 20.09 -5.35 10.56
C PHE A 139 18.67 -5.66 10.03
N PRO A 140 18.48 -6.32 8.87
CA PRO A 140 17.15 -6.57 8.30
C PRO A 140 16.27 -7.45 9.21
N GLY A 141 16.86 -8.40 9.93
CA GLY A 141 16.12 -9.25 10.88
C GLY A 141 15.54 -8.45 12.05
N LEU A 142 16.29 -7.46 12.58
CA LEU A 142 15.77 -6.58 13.63
C LEU A 142 14.65 -5.66 13.10
N ALA A 143 14.77 -5.17 11.86
CA ALA A 143 13.71 -4.39 11.24
C ALA A 143 12.39 -5.16 11.22
N THR A 144 12.41 -6.43 10.79
CA THR A 144 11.23 -7.30 10.79
C THR A 144 10.67 -7.54 12.20
N ILE A 145 11.55 -7.77 13.20
CA ILE A 145 11.11 -7.97 14.59
C ILE A 145 10.41 -6.71 15.13
N TYR A 146 10.92 -5.51 14.85
CA TYR A 146 10.32 -4.27 15.33
C TYR A 146 8.97 -3.98 14.66
N VAL A 147 8.81 -4.33 13.37
CA VAL A 147 7.49 -4.29 12.70
C VAL A 147 6.51 -5.24 13.40
N LEU A 148 6.93 -6.48 13.70
CA LEU A 148 6.09 -7.46 14.41
C LEU A 148 5.66 -6.97 15.79
N LEU A 149 6.58 -6.35 16.55
CA LEU A 149 6.25 -5.74 17.84
C LEU A 149 5.21 -4.63 17.69
N GLY A 150 5.32 -3.80 16.65
CA GLY A 150 4.34 -2.76 16.32
C GLY A 150 2.96 -3.32 16.02
N VAL A 151 2.90 -4.40 15.23
CA VAL A 151 1.65 -5.11 14.88
C VAL A 151 0.97 -5.68 16.13
N ILE A 152 1.72 -6.40 16.97
CA ILE A 152 1.18 -6.98 18.20
C ILE A 152 0.67 -5.88 19.15
N LEU A 153 1.44 -4.81 19.31
CA LEU A 153 1.07 -3.69 20.16
C LEU A 153 -0.20 -3.00 19.63
N ASN A 154 -0.32 -2.82 18.32
CA ASN A 154 -1.51 -2.23 17.70
C ASN A 154 -2.75 -3.07 17.98
N ILE A 155 -2.73 -4.39 17.72
CA ILE A 155 -3.86 -5.28 17.97
C ILE A 155 -4.29 -5.24 19.46
N LEU A 156 -3.33 -5.24 20.38
CA LEU A 156 -3.62 -5.17 21.81
C LEU A 156 -4.24 -3.82 22.21
N LEU A 157 -3.72 -2.73 21.65
CA LEU A 157 -4.24 -1.38 21.92
C LEU A 157 -5.62 -1.18 21.30
N ASP A 158 -5.88 -1.65 20.07
CA ASP A 158 -7.19 -1.60 19.45
C ASP A 158 -8.23 -2.34 20.28
N TRP A 159 -7.91 -3.57 20.68
CA TRP A 159 -8.79 -4.33 21.55
C TRP A 159 -9.10 -3.57 22.85
N TYR A 160 -8.07 -2.99 23.49
CA TYR A 160 -8.22 -2.30 24.75
C TYR A 160 -9.00 -0.99 24.61
N THR A 161 -8.65 -0.15 23.63
CA THR A 161 -9.26 1.17 23.45
C THR A 161 -10.68 1.09 22.91
N ILE A 162 -10.97 0.15 21.99
CA ILE A 162 -12.29 0.00 21.39
C ILE A 162 -13.24 -0.74 22.33
N PHE A 163 -12.85 -1.93 22.87
CA PHE A 163 -13.78 -2.79 23.58
C PHE A 163 -13.78 -2.59 25.12
N LYS A 164 -12.69 -2.08 25.71
CA LYS A 164 -12.61 -1.85 27.17
C LYS A 164 -12.87 -0.39 27.54
N LEU A 165 -12.26 0.55 26.80
CA LEU A 165 -12.41 1.97 27.07
C LEU A 165 -13.59 2.60 26.32
N ASN A 166 -14.16 1.92 25.32
CA ASN A 166 -15.24 2.42 24.47
C ASN A 166 -14.93 3.78 23.80
N TRP A 167 -13.65 4.00 23.41
CA TRP A 167 -13.23 5.24 22.75
C TRP A 167 -13.61 5.31 21.27
N GLY A 168 -14.27 4.25 20.74
CA GLY A 168 -14.75 4.19 19.35
C GLY A 168 -13.63 4.39 18.34
N ILE A 169 -13.89 5.15 17.29
CA ILE A 169 -12.94 5.38 16.19
C ILE A 169 -11.70 6.18 16.62
N VAL A 170 -11.82 6.99 17.68
CA VAL A 170 -10.67 7.69 18.29
C VAL A 170 -9.70 6.67 18.90
N GLY A 171 -10.24 5.61 19.51
CA GLY A 171 -9.46 4.49 20.04
C GLY A 171 -8.62 3.81 18.96
N ALA A 172 -9.20 3.49 17.81
CA ALA A 172 -8.50 2.90 16.67
C ALA A 172 -7.38 3.82 16.15
N GLY A 173 -7.69 5.12 15.94
CA GLY A 173 -6.69 6.09 15.51
C GLY A 173 -5.51 6.26 16.49
N LEU A 174 -5.79 6.24 17.79
CA LEU A 174 -4.74 6.31 18.84
C LEU A 174 -3.91 5.03 18.89
N ALA A 175 -4.54 3.85 18.80
CA ALA A 175 -3.84 2.57 18.84
C ALA A 175 -2.82 2.46 17.71
N THR A 176 -3.23 2.77 16.48
CA THR A 176 -2.34 2.79 15.31
C THR A 176 -1.22 3.81 15.47
N SER A 177 -1.56 5.05 15.87
CA SER A 177 -0.58 6.13 16.01
C SER A 177 0.43 5.86 17.11
N PHE A 178 -0.03 5.33 18.26
CA PHE A 178 0.82 5.04 19.40
C PHE A 178 1.74 3.84 19.13
N SER A 179 1.24 2.77 18.53
CA SER A 179 2.05 1.60 18.19
C SER A 179 3.18 1.98 17.22
N GLN A 180 2.90 2.77 16.19
CA GLN A 180 3.91 3.29 15.26
C GLN A 180 4.93 4.18 15.97
N THR A 181 4.48 5.03 16.92
CA THR A 181 5.38 5.90 17.69
C THR A 181 6.34 5.09 18.56
N VAL A 182 5.84 4.02 19.22
CA VAL A 182 6.70 3.12 20.02
C VAL A 182 7.75 2.45 19.15
N VAL A 183 7.38 1.97 17.96
CA VAL A 183 8.33 1.37 17.02
C VAL A 183 9.40 2.38 16.59
N ILE A 184 9.02 3.63 16.29
CA ILE A 184 10.00 4.69 16.00
C ILE A 184 10.96 4.91 17.15
N ILE A 185 10.46 4.97 18.37
CA ILE A 185 11.34 5.11 19.56
C ILE A 185 12.34 3.97 19.63
N ILE A 186 11.93 2.73 19.37
CA ILE A 186 12.82 1.57 19.33
C ILE A 186 13.88 1.72 18.23
N TYR A 187 13.50 2.14 17.01
CA TYR A 187 14.46 2.44 15.93
C TYR A 187 15.45 3.54 16.36
N LEU A 188 14.96 4.63 16.95
CA LEU A 188 15.81 5.74 17.37
C LEU A 188 16.81 5.32 18.47
N ILE A 189 16.39 4.49 19.43
CA ILE A 189 17.28 3.89 20.46
C ILE A 189 18.38 3.05 19.77
N HIS A 190 18.04 2.25 18.75
CA HIS A 190 19.01 1.48 17.99
C HIS A 190 20.06 2.40 17.35
N PHE A 191 19.63 3.44 16.61
CA PHE A 191 20.53 4.38 15.93
C PHE A 191 21.32 5.30 16.88
N ALA A 192 20.87 5.50 18.11
CA ALA A 192 21.64 6.15 19.16
C ALA A 192 22.67 5.20 19.79
N GLY A 193 22.49 3.89 19.63
CA GLY A 193 23.34 2.85 20.21
C GLY A 193 24.71 2.70 19.53
N ARG A 194 25.60 1.97 20.22
CA ARG A 194 27.00 1.75 19.72
C ARG A 194 27.07 0.74 18.57
N LYS A 195 26.05 -0.09 18.36
CA LYS A 195 26.04 -1.14 17.33
C LYS A 195 25.73 -0.62 15.93
N ALA A 196 25.01 0.51 15.84
CA ALA A 196 24.63 1.09 14.56
C ALA A 196 25.82 1.74 13.86
N THR A 197 25.97 1.51 12.55
CA THR A 197 26.89 2.24 11.69
C THR A 197 26.34 3.63 11.38
N LEU A 198 25.03 3.71 11.09
CA LEU A 198 24.32 4.95 10.90
C LEU A 198 23.99 5.57 12.26
N ARG A 199 24.52 6.74 12.54
CA ARG A 199 24.30 7.48 13.80
C ARG A 199 24.00 8.93 13.50
N PHE A 200 23.28 9.56 14.43
CA PHE A 200 23.06 11.00 14.35
C PHE A 200 24.38 11.77 14.34
N THR A 201 24.48 12.72 13.43
CA THR A 201 25.66 13.58 13.31
C THR A 201 25.26 14.99 12.88
N ARG A 202 26.16 15.96 13.17
CA ARG A 202 25.97 17.34 12.69
C ARG A 202 25.98 17.34 11.16
N PHE A 203 25.03 18.02 10.55
CA PHE A 203 24.91 18.16 9.11
C PHE A 203 24.66 19.63 8.74
N LYS A 204 24.90 19.95 7.47
CA LYS A 204 24.45 21.21 6.86
C LYS A 204 23.37 20.84 5.85
N PHE A 205 22.24 21.50 5.94
CA PHE A 205 21.11 21.26 5.05
C PHE A 205 21.48 21.51 3.58
N ARG A 206 21.29 20.52 2.73
CA ARG A 206 21.64 20.57 1.30
C ARG A 206 20.38 20.35 0.46
N ARG A 207 19.75 21.43 0.00
CA ARG A 207 18.53 21.35 -0.85
C ARG A 207 18.68 20.40 -2.04
N GLY A 208 19.84 20.40 -2.70
CA GLY A 208 20.11 19.50 -3.82
C GLY A 208 20.13 18.02 -3.44
N LEU A 209 20.60 17.66 -2.24
CA LEU A 209 20.61 16.29 -1.75
C LEU A 209 19.19 15.80 -1.44
N MET A 210 18.40 16.62 -0.76
CA MET A 210 16.99 16.31 -0.47
C MET A 210 16.18 16.11 -1.77
N PHE A 211 16.38 16.99 -2.75
CA PHE A 211 15.74 16.85 -4.05
C PHE A 211 16.17 15.56 -4.77
N HIS A 212 17.44 15.21 -4.68
CA HIS A 212 17.95 13.97 -5.28
C HIS A 212 17.41 12.72 -4.58
N GLN A 213 17.31 12.72 -3.24
CA GLN A 213 16.64 11.65 -2.48
C GLN A 213 15.19 11.48 -2.94
N PHE A 214 14.44 12.57 -3.00
CA PHE A 214 13.06 12.57 -3.44
C PHE A 214 12.89 12.02 -4.86
N MET A 215 13.67 12.55 -5.83
CA MET A 215 13.60 12.10 -7.23
C MET A 215 13.95 10.62 -7.41
N SER A 216 14.93 10.13 -6.66
CA SER A 216 15.34 8.72 -6.72
C SER A 216 14.26 7.77 -6.18
N GLY A 217 13.45 8.21 -5.23
CA GLY A 217 12.40 7.39 -4.62
C GLY A 217 11.02 7.54 -5.24
N ILE A 218 10.76 8.55 -6.09
CA ILE A 218 9.45 8.80 -6.70
C ILE A 218 8.80 7.55 -7.31
N PRO A 219 9.51 6.70 -8.10
CA PRO A 219 8.88 5.52 -8.70
C PRO A 219 8.27 4.58 -7.66
N SER A 220 8.95 4.39 -6.52
CA SER A 220 8.46 3.55 -5.42
C SER A 220 7.26 4.19 -4.71
N GLY A 221 7.29 5.49 -4.47
CA GLY A 221 6.17 6.24 -3.89
C GLY A 221 4.92 6.21 -4.75
N ILE A 222 5.05 6.36 -6.06
CA ILE A 222 3.92 6.25 -7.00
C ILE A 222 3.30 4.85 -6.94
N THR A 223 4.10 3.81 -6.87
CA THR A 223 3.61 2.44 -6.77
C THR A 223 2.83 2.24 -5.47
N GLU A 224 3.30 2.79 -4.37
CA GLU A 224 2.64 2.72 -3.06
C GLU A 224 1.34 3.51 -3.01
N MET A 225 1.20 4.60 -3.75
CA MET A 225 -0.04 5.37 -3.83
C MET A 225 -1.17 4.63 -4.55
N SER A 226 -0.87 3.60 -5.34
CA SER A 226 -1.85 2.93 -6.20
C SER A 226 -3.11 2.46 -5.48
N PRO A 227 -3.06 1.76 -4.34
CA PRO A 227 -4.27 1.37 -3.60
C PRO A 227 -5.10 2.57 -3.12
N GLY A 228 -4.42 3.61 -2.65
CA GLY A 228 -5.09 4.85 -2.20
C GLY A 228 -5.80 5.58 -3.34
N ILE A 229 -5.22 5.60 -4.53
CA ILE A 229 -5.85 6.19 -5.73
C ILE A 229 -7.12 5.42 -6.10
N VAL A 230 -7.06 4.09 -6.11
CA VAL A 230 -8.24 3.22 -6.37
C VAL A 230 -9.33 3.52 -5.35
N THR A 231 -9.00 3.53 -4.07
CA THR A 231 -9.97 3.82 -2.98
C THR A 231 -10.55 5.22 -3.10
N PHE A 232 -9.74 6.22 -3.43
CA PHE A 232 -10.20 7.60 -3.63
C PHE A 232 -11.20 7.69 -4.79
N ILE A 233 -10.89 7.05 -5.93
CA ILE A 233 -11.74 7.06 -7.12
C ILE A 233 -13.08 6.37 -6.80
N PHE A 234 -13.06 5.19 -6.16
CA PHE A 234 -14.28 4.47 -5.78
C PHE A 234 -15.12 5.28 -4.78
N ASN A 235 -14.53 5.81 -3.72
CA ASN A 235 -15.24 6.63 -2.73
C ASN A 235 -15.90 7.84 -3.39
N ARG A 236 -15.18 8.54 -4.29
CA ARG A 236 -15.75 9.70 -5.02
C ARG A 236 -16.87 9.30 -5.96
N PHE A 237 -16.73 8.18 -6.65
CA PHE A 237 -17.78 7.65 -7.53
C PHE A 237 -19.04 7.29 -6.73
N ILE A 238 -18.88 6.54 -5.64
CA ILE A 238 -19.99 6.11 -4.79
C ILE A 238 -20.74 7.33 -4.22
N VAL A 239 -20.02 8.29 -3.64
CA VAL A 239 -20.64 9.51 -3.06
C VAL A 239 -21.38 10.34 -4.12
N THR A 240 -20.92 10.32 -5.38
CA THR A 240 -21.53 11.12 -6.45
C THR A 240 -22.75 10.44 -7.07
N PHE A 241 -22.76 9.12 -7.19
CA PHE A 241 -23.74 8.38 -7.99
C PHE A 241 -24.54 7.33 -7.21
N MET A 242 -24.18 7.06 -5.93
CA MET A 242 -24.78 6.02 -5.10
C MET A 242 -25.11 6.57 -3.70
N HIS A 243 -25.27 5.70 -2.71
CA HIS A 243 -25.67 6.05 -1.35
C HIS A 243 -24.58 5.65 -0.33
N ASP A 244 -24.74 6.05 0.92
CA ASP A 244 -23.78 5.74 2.02
C ASP A 244 -23.63 4.24 2.29
N ARG A 245 -24.64 3.45 1.96
CA ARG A 245 -24.64 1.99 2.15
C ARG A 245 -23.57 1.32 1.30
N GLU A 246 -23.35 1.79 0.08
CA GLU A 246 -22.33 1.28 -0.83
C GLU A 246 -20.91 1.65 -0.39
N LEU A 247 -20.72 2.70 0.40
CA LEU A 247 -19.44 3.00 1.05
C LEU A 247 -19.07 1.90 2.07
N ILE A 248 -20.06 1.41 2.83
CA ILE A 248 -19.85 0.30 3.78
C ILE A 248 -19.49 -0.96 3.00
N ILE A 249 -20.22 -1.29 1.93
CA ILE A 249 -19.93 -2.45 1.08
C ILE A 249 -18.50 -2.31 0.54
N TYR A 250 -18.13 -1.18 -0.05
CA TYR A 250 -16.80 -0.96 -0.62
C TYR A 250 -15.69 -1.09 0.45
N SER A 251 -15.92 -0.61 1.67
CA SER A 251 -14.95 -0.74 2.75
C SER A 251 -14.62 -2.21 3.04
N ILE A 252 -15.62 -3.09 3.05
CA ILE A 252 -15.44 -4.53 3.25
C ILE A 252 -14.71 -5.17 2.05
N LEU A 253 -15.13 -4.81 0.81
CA LEU A 253 -14.49 -5.31 -0.40
C LEU A 253 -13.01 -4.93 -0.46
N SER A 254 -12.65 -3.73 0.00
CA SER A 254 -11.29 -3.22 -0.02
C SER A 254 -10.31 -4.08 0.79
N TYR A 255 -10.75 -4.66 1.91
CA TYR A 255 -9.92 -5.60 2.69
C TYR A 255 -9.66 -6.91 1.94
N VAL A 256 -10.64 -7.42 1.20
CA VAL A 256 -10.49 -8.64 0.40
C VAL A 256 -9.55 -8.38 -0.79
N ILE A 257 -9.70 -7.24 -1.46
CA ILE A 257 -8.82 -6.79 -2.55
C ILE A 257 -7.38 -6.60 -2.02
N LEU A 258 -7.23 -6.04 -0.83
CA LEU A 258 -5.93 -5.84 -0.19
C LEU A 258 -5.22 -7.19 0.03
N LEU A 259 -5.90 -8.19 0.56
CA LEU A 259 -5.34 -9.54 0.76
C LEU A 259 -4.90 -10.17 -0.56
N ALA A 260 -5.75 -10.13 -1.59
CA ALA A 260 -5.42 -10.65 -2.92
C ALA A 260 -4.20 -9.92 -3.52
N THR A 261 -4.15 -8.59 -3.37
CA THR A 261 -3.02 -7.77 -3.86
C THR A 261 -1.71 -8.16 -3.17
N VAL A 262 -1.72 -8.34 -1.85
CA VAL A 262 -0.51 -8.68 -1.08
C VAL A 262 -0.01 -10.10 -1.40
N LEU A 263 -0.91 -11.04 -1.58
CA LEU A 263 -0.55 -12.41 -1.97
C LEU A 263 0.08 -12.44 -3.37
N ALA A 264 -0.47 -11.71 -4.34
CA ALA A 264 0.09 -11.58 -5.67
C ALA A 264 1.47 -10.87 -5.66
N ASN A 265 1.60 -9.78 -4.88
CA ASN A 265 2.88 -9.10 -4.65
C ASN A 265 3.91 -10.03 -4.02
N GLY A 266 3.47 -10.94 -3.15
CA GLY A 266 4.30 -11.95 -2.54
C GLY A 266 4.99 -12.86 -3.56
N ILE A 267 4.28 -13.28 -4.62
CA ILE A 267 4.86 -14.08 -5.71
C ILE A 267 5.87 -13.22 -6.50
N ALA A 268 5.46 -12.04 -6.95
CA ALA A 268 6.29 -11.15 -7.76
C ALA A 268 7.60 -10.75 -7.06
N GLN A 269 7.53 -10.31 -5.80
CA GLN A 269 8.70 -9.91 -5.00
C GLN A 269 9.59 -11.10 -4.62
N GLY A 270 9.01 -12.30 -4.44
CA GLY A 270 9.76 -13.51 -4.13
C GLY A 270 10.64 -13.97 -5.29
N ALA A 271 10.18 -13.83 -6.51
CA ALA A 271 10.91 -14.21 -7.72
C ALA A 271 11.84 -13.11 -8.24
N GLN A 272 11.58 -11.84 -7.92
CA GLN A 272 12.33 -10.67 -8.41
C GLN A 272 13.86 -10.81 -8.28
N PRO A 273 14.44 -11.23 -7.13
CA PRO A 273 15.90 -11.39 -7.02
C PRO A 273 16.47 -12.46 -7.96
N LEU A 274 15.71 -13.56 -8.18
CA LEU A 274 16.11 -14.62 -9.08
C LEU A 274 16.10 -14.15 -10.53
N VAL A 275 15.03 -13.51 -10.97
CA VAL A 275 14.90 -12.93 -12.31
C VAL A 275 16.02 -11.94 -12.57
N SER A 276 16.28 -10.99 -11.64
CA SER A 276 17.35 -10.00 -11.75
C SER A 276 18.73 -10.64 -11.82
N TYR A 277 18.99 -11.69 -11.02
CA TYR A 277 20.27 -12.41 -11.04
C TYR A 277 20.55 -13.08 -12.39
N TYR A 278 19.59 -13.84 -12.93
CA TYR A 278 19.78 -14.52 -14.21
C TYR A 278 19.72 -13.56 -15.39
N HIS A 279 19.01 -12.44 -15.26
CA HIS A 279 19.07 -11.34 -16.23
C HIS A 279 20.48 -10.73 -16.31
N GLY A 280 21.12 -10.45 -15.17
CA GLY A 280 22.49 -9.99 -15.10
C GLY A 280 23.53 -10.99 -15.64
N ARG A 281 23.22 -12.28 -15.64
CA ARG A 281 24.05 -13.34 -16.26
C ARG A 281 23.76 -13.56 -17.74
N HIS A 282 22.81 -12.85 -18.33
CA HIS A 282 22.33 -13.03 -19.70
C HIS A 282 21.73 -14.40 -19.99
N GLU A 283 21.31 -15.17 -18.96
CA GLU A 283 20.68 -16.49 -19.06
C GLU A 283 19.18 -16.36 -19.36
N ARG A 284 18.85 -16.04 -20.63
CA ARG A 284 17.49 -15.72 -21.05
C ARG A 284 16.48 -16.83 -20.79
N ASP A 285 16.82 -18.06 -21.12
CA ASP A 285 15.91 -19.21 -20.96
C ASP A 285 15.54 -19.43 -19.49
N THR A 286 16.50 -19.24 -18.60
CA THR A 286 16.30 -19.41 -17.15
C THR A 286 15.33 -18.38 -16.59
N PHE A 287 15.54 -17.08 -16.83
CA PHE A 287 14.63 -16.08 -16.25
C PHE A 287 13.24 -16.07 -16.94
N HIS A 288 13.11 -16.48 -18.20
CA HIS A 288 11.81 -16.71 -18.83
C HIS A 288 11.10 -17.94 -18.24
N THR A 289 11.83 -18.99 -17.88
CA THR A 289 11.28 -20.14 -17.18
C THR A 289 10.76 -19.77 -15.80
N ILE A 290 11.51 -18.94 -15.04
CA ILE A 290 11.08 -18.41 -13.75
C ILE A 290 9.79 -17.60 -13.91
N PHE A 291 9.72 -16.71 -14.90
CA PHE A 291 8.49 -15.97 -15.21
C PHE A 291 7.30 -16.88 -15.52
N GLY A 292 7.53 -17.99 -16.24
CA GLY A 292 6.51 -19.02 -16.48
C GLY A 292 5.99 -19.65 -15.17
N TYR A 293 6.86 -19.88 -14.19
CA TYR A 293 6.46 -20.35 -12.85
C TYR A 293 5.69 -19.28 -12.07
N GLU A 294 6.10 -18.01 -12.12
CA GLU A 294 5.36 -16.90 -11.51
C GLU A 294 3.92 -16.82 -12.03
N ILE A 295 3.75 -16.86 -13.36
CA ILE A 295 2.43 -16.85 -14.01
C ILE A 295 1.57 -18.02 -13.53
N ARG A 296 2.12 -19.24 -13.53
CA ARG A 296 1.38 -20.44 -13.08
C ARG A 296 1.00 -20.33 -11.61
N SER A 297 1.93 -19.93 -10.75
CA SER A 297 1.68 -19.73 -9.31
C SER A 297 0.63 -18.64 -9.07
N GLY A 298 0.68 -17.54 -9.80
CA GLY A 298 -0.32 -16.46 -9.72
C GLY A 298 -1.71 -16.90 -10.17
N LEU A 299 -1.81 -17.72 -11.23
CA LEU A 299 -3.10 -18.28 -11.66
C LEU A 299 -3.68 -19.27 -10.65
N ILE A 300 -2.84 -20.15 -10.10
CA ILE A 300 -3.25 -21.10 -9.04
C ILE A 300 -3.74 -20.32 -7.82
N LEU A 301 -2.99 -19.29 -7.38
CA LEU A 301 -3.38 -18.43 -6.28
C LEU A 301 -4.73 -17.76 -6.56
N ALA A 302 -4.91 -17.16 -7.73
CA ALA A 302 -6.16 -16.49 -8.09
C ALA A 302 -7.37 -17.43 -8.10
N VAL A 303 -7.20 -18.67 -8.58
CA VAL A 303 -8.25 -19.68 -8.52
C VAL A 303 -8.58 -20.05 -7.08
N LEU A 304 -7.59 -20.18 -6.22
CA LEU A 304 -7.79 -20.43 -4.79
C LEU A 304 -8.52 -19.27 -4.11
N GLU A 305 -8.12 -18.03 -4.40
CA GLU A 305 -8.78 -16.81 -3.90
C GLU A 305 -10.25 -16.74 -4.33
N ILE A 306 -10.54 -17.00 -5.61
CA ILE A 306 -11.91 -17.07 -6.11
C ILE A 306 -12.70 -18.15 -5.35
N ALA A 307 -12.13 -19.35 -5.23
CA ALA A 307 -12.81 -20.46 -4.53
C ALA A 307 -13.11 -20.09 -3.06
N VAL A 308 -12.13 -19.53 -2.34
CA VAL A 308 -12.31 -19.09 -0.95
C VAL A 308 -13.39 -18.01 -0.87
N VAL A 309 -13.33 -16.98 -1.72
CA VAL A 309 -14.34 -15.92 -1.69
C VAL A 309 -15.72 -16.44 -2.03
N LEU A 310 -15.88 -17.27 -3.07
CA LEU A 310 -17.19 -17.80 -3.46
C LEU A 310 -17.80 -18.74 -2.40
N VAL A 311 -16.98 -19.57 -1.75
CA VAL A 311 -17.43 -20.50 -0.71
C VAL A 311 -17.75 -19.75 0.59
N PHE A 312 -16.88 -18.84 1.00
CA PHE A 312 -16.96 -18.19 2.31
C PHE A 312 -17.54 -16.77 2.30
N ARG A 313 -18.08 -16.27 1.16
CA ARG A 313 -18.56 -14.89 1.02
C ARG A 313 -19.52 -14.41 2.12
N ASN A 314 -20.45 -15.28 2.55
CA ASN A 314 -21.38 -14.94 3.63
C ASN A 314 -20.63 -14.82 4.97
N TYR A 315 -19.71 -15.74 5.25
CA TYR A 315 -18.89 -15.69 6.46
C TYR A 315 -17.95 -14.48 6.45
N ILE A 316 -17.37 -14.14 5.29
CA ILE A 316 -16.56 -12.93 5.14
C ILE A 316 -17.41 -11.68 5.43
N ALA A 317 -18.63 -11.60 4.89
CA ALA A 317 -19.54 -10.50 5.19
C ALA A 317 -19.88 -10.44 6.69
N MET A 318 -20.20 -11.59 7.31
CA MET A 318 -20.50 -11.69 8.75
C MET A 318 -19.35 -11.30 9.67
N LEU A 319 -18.09 -11.26 9.22
CA LEU A 319 -16.98 -10.73 10.02
C LEU A 319 -17.14 -9.23 10.31
N PHE A 320 -17.74 -8.49 9.37
CA PHE A 320 -17.87 -7.03 9.43
C PHE A 320 -19.28 -6.54 9.72
N VAL A 321 -20.30 -7.31 9.33
CA VAL A 321 -21.74 -6.95 9.44
C VAL A 321 -22.39 -7.82 10.50
N ASN A 322 -23.39 -7.26 11.22
CA ASN A 322 -24.12 -8.01 12.24
C ASN A 322 -25.05 -9.07 11.62
N ASP A 323 -25.25 -10.17 12.34
CA ASP A 323 -26.12 -11.27 11.89
C ASP A 323 -27.55 -10.78 11.65
N GLY A 324 -28.15 -11.24 10.53
CA GLY A 324 -29.53 -10.91 10.15
C GLY A 324 -29.70 -9.61 9.36
N ASP A 325 -28.63 -8.87 9.09
CA ASP A 325 -28.71 -7.67 8.26
C ASP A 325 -28.82 -8.04 6.76
N ALA A 326 -29.70 -7.36 6.04
CA ALA A 326 -29.83 -7.48 4.58
C ALA A 326 -28.52 -7.10 3.86
N LEU A 327 -27.65 -6.31 4.50
CA LEU A 327 -26.35 -5.90 3.98
C LEU A 327 -25.42 -7.09 3.70
N ILE A 328 -25.55 -8.20 4.46
CA ILE A 328 -24.79 -9.44 4.22
C ILE A 328 -24.99 -9.97 2.80
N LEU A 329 -26.24 -9.96 2.30
CA LEU A 329 -26.55 -10.43 0.94
C LEU A 329 -25.94 -9.51 -0.13
N GLU A 330 -25.98 -8.20 0.09
CA GLU A 330 -25.41 -7.20 -0.83
C GLU A 330 -23.87 -7.30 -0.87
N VAL A 331 -23.21 -7.40 0.29
CA VAL A 331 -21.77 -7.64 0.38
C VAL A 331 -21.41 -8.98 -0.29
N SER A 332 -22.17 -10.03 -0.03
CA SER A 332 -21.96 -11.36 -0.63
C SER A 332 -22.11 -11.33 -2.16
N TYR A 333 -23.05 -10.54 -2.68
CA TYR A 333 -23.20 -10.33 -4.12
C TYR A 333 -22.00 -9.57 -4.70
N ALA A 334 -21.61 -8.47 -4.07
CA ALA A 334 -20.47 -7.66 -4.48
C ALA A 334 -19.15 -8.46 -4.47
N LEU A 335 -18.95 -9.31 -3.46
CA LEU A 335 -17.78 -10.21 -3.36
C LEU A 335 -17.66 -11.17 -4.55
N ARG A 336 -18.80 -11.67 -5.08
CA ARG A 336 -18.77 -12.51 -6.29
C ARG A 336 -18.25 -11.74 -7.50
N LEU A 337 -18.66 -10.47 -7.63
CA LEU A 337 -18.30 -9.65 -8.79
C LEU A 337 -16.82 -9.26 -8.75
N ILE A 338 -16.29 -8.86 -7.58
CA ILE A 338 -14.86 -8.52 -7.47
C ILE A 338 -13.94 -9.73 -7.60
N ALA A 339 -14.39 -10.93 -7.19
CA ALA A 339 -13.58 -12.14 -7.31
C ALA A 339 -13.15 -12.42 -8.77
N LEU A 340 -13.95 -11.98 -9.75
CA LEU A 340 -13.60 -12.09 -11.17
C LEU A 340 -12.37 -11.26 -11.55
N ALA A 341 -12.00 -10.26 -10.74
CA ALA A 341 -10.81 -9.44 -10.99
C ALA A 341 -9.49 -10.15 -10.64
N PHE A 342 -9.48 -11.11 -9.71
CA PHE A 342 -8.27 -11.65 -9.10
C PHE A 342 -7.27 -12.26 -10.10
N PRO A 343 -7.67 -13.03 -11.14
CA PRO A 343 -6.72 -13.54 -12.12
C PRO A 343 -5.98 -12.44 -12.87
N MET A 344 -6.72 -11.40 -13.31
CA MET A 344 -6.15 -10.27 -14.03
C MET A 344 -5.30 -9.39 -13.11
N LEU A 345 -5.74 -9.17 -11.88
CA LEU A 345 -5.01 -8.44 -10.83
C LEU A 345 -3.66 -9.11 -10.55
N SER A 346 -3.65 -10.43 -10.31
CA SER A 346 -2.43 -11.19 -10.08
C SER A 346 -1.48 -11.12 -11.27
N MET A 347 -2.00 -11.26 -12.50
CA MET A 347 -1.19 -11.16 -13.73
C MET A 347 -0.59 -9.78 -13.91
N ASN A 348 -1.35 -8.71 -13.69
CA ASN A 348 -0.87 -7.33 -13.79
C ASN A 348 0.28 -7.07 -12.81
N ILE A 349 0.15 -7.53 -11.57
CA ILE A 349 1.18 -7.38 -10.52
C ILE A 349 2.44 -8.17 -10.90
N ILE A 350 2.30 -9.41 -11.34
CA ILE A 350 3.42 -10.28 -11.72
C ILE A 350 4.16 -9.71 -12.94
N ILE A 351 3.44 -9.26 -13.98
CA ILE A 351 4.06 -8.66 -15.17
C ILE A 351 4.82 -7.38 -14.78
N ALA A 352 4.24 -6.52 -13.94
CA ALA A 352 4.91 -5.30 -13.47
C ALA A 352 6.16 -5.63 -12.63
N GLY A 353 6.08 -6.61 -11.73
CA GLY A 353 7.21 -7.10 -10.94
C GLY A 353 8.34 -7.66 -11.79
N TYR A 354 8.00 -8.48 -12.77
CA TYR A 354 8.95 -9.04 -13.74
C TYR A 354 9.66 -7.95 -14.57
N LEU A 355 8.91 -6.96 -15.07
CA LEU A 355 9.50 -5.82 -15.80
C LEU A 355 10.42 -5.00 -14.91
N THR A 356 10.10 -4.86 -13.63
CA THR A 356 10.97 -4.19 -12.64
C THR A 356 12.26 -4.97 -12.44
N ALA A 357 12.18 -6.31 -12.36
CA ALA A 357 13.35 -7.19 -12.24
C ALA A 357 14.27 -7.13 -13.47
N LEU A 358 13.74 -6.81 -14.64
CA LEU A 358 14.48 -6.57 -15.89
C LEU A 358 14.94 -5.10 -16.05
N GLU A 359 14.99 -4.32 -14.97
CA GLU A 359 15.39 -2.90 -14.96
C GLU A 359 14.49 -1.97 -15.81
N ARG A 360 13.30 -2.43 -16.20
CA ARG A 360 12.32 -1.66 -16.97
C ARG A 360 11.26 -0.99 -16.09
N SER A 361 11.72 -0.40 -14.98
CA SER A 361 10.87 0.18 -13.91
C SER A 361 9.91 1.26 -14.43
N ARG A 362 10.27 2.03 -15.46
CA ARG A 362 9.37 3.04 -16.07
C ARG A 362 8.13 2.41 -16.70
N VAL A 363 8.29 1.27 -17.39
CA VAL A 363 7.17 0.55 -18.00
C VAL A 363 6.29 -0.09 -16.92
N ALA A 364 6.91 -0.67 -15.89
CA ALA A 364 6.19 -1.22 -14.74
C ALA A 364 5.37 -0.15 -14.00
N ALA A 365 5.95 1.02 -13.71
CA ALA A 365 5.26 2.15 -13.09
C ALA A 365 4.10 2.66 -13.97
N PHE A 366 4.29 2.73 -15.29
CA PHE A 366 3.23 3.13 -16.23
C PHE A 366 2.05 2.14 -16.19
N ILE A 367 2.32 0.82 -16.20
CA ILE A 367 1.28 -0.22 -16.07
C ILE A 367 0.52 -0.04 -14.75
N SER A 368 1.22 0.14 -13.63
CA SER A 368 0.62 0.32 -12.30
C SER A 368 -0.26 1.58 -12.24
N LEU A 369 0.21 2.71 -12.75
CA LEU A 369 -0.56 3.96 -12.78
C LEU A 369 -1.78 3.84 -13.69
N MET A 370 -1.61 3.29 -14.89
CA MET A 370 -2.71 3.10 -15.84
C MET A 370 -3.82 2.23 -15.22
N ARG A 371 -3.44 1.16 -14.54
CA ARG A 371 -4.35 0.25 -13.83
C ARG A 371 -5.19 0.98 -12.78
N CYS A 372 -4.55 1.81 -11.97
CA CYS A 372 -5.18 2.49 -10.84
C CYS A 372 -5.96 3.74 -11.22
N THR A 373 -5.76 4.27 -12.43
CA THR A 373 -6.38 5.53 -12.85
C THR A 373 -7.18 5.36 -14.13
N LEU A 374 -6.51 5.33 -15.29
CA LEU A 374 -7.17 5.40 -16.59
C LEU A 374 -8.14 4.23 -16.82
N THR A 375 -7.70 2.99 -16.63
CA THR A 375 -8.55 1.83 -16.86
C THR A 375 -9.69 1.75 -15.85
N LEU A 376 -9.46 2.19 -14.61
CA LEU A 376 -10.50 2.23 -13.57
C LEU A 376 -11.57 3.28 -13.90
N LEU A 377 -11.18 4.49 -14.27
CA LEU A 377 -12.13 5.54 -14.65
C LEU A 377 -12.93 5.15 -15.89
N LEU A 378 -12.28 4.57 -16.90
CA LEU A 378 -12.95 4.07 -18.09
C LEU A 378 -13.95 2.95 -17.75
N SER A 379 -13.57 2.01 -16.91
CA SER A 379 -14.45 0.89 -16.52
C SER A 379 -15.65 1.37 -15.70
N LEU A 380 -15.45 2.30 -14.76
CA LEU A 380 -16.53 2.91 -13.99
C LEU A 380 -17.50 3.65 -14.90
N ALA A 381 -17.00 4.46 -15.83
CA ALA A 381 -17.84 5.17 -16.80
C ALA A 381 -18.63 4.19 -17.70
N LEU A 382 -17.97 3.12 -18.15
CA LEU A 382 -18.59 2.12 -19.03
C LEU A 382 -19.69 1.33 -18.30
N ILE A 383 -19.43 0.88 -17.07
CA ILE A 383 -20.42 0.15 -16.26
C ILE A 383 -21.59 1.08 -15.89
N ALA A 384 -21.32 2.32 -15.46
CA ALA A 384 -22.38 3.27 -15.10
C ALA A 384 -23.30 3.65 -16.28
N THR A 385 -22.79 3.58 -17.53
CA THR A 385 -23.59 3.90 -18.73
C THR A 385 -24.30 2.71 -19.35
N MET A 386 -23.76 1.47 -19.19
CA MET A 386 -24.25 0.27 -19.88
C MET A 386 -25.02 -0.69 -18.97
N LEU A 387 -24.81 -0.64 -17.66
CA LEU A 387 -25.39 -1.55 -16.69
C LEU A 387 -26.02 -0.76 -15.53
N ASP A 388 -26.83 -1.46 -14.73
CA ASP A 388 -27.34 -0.90 -13.48
C ASP A 388 -26.19 -0.60 -12.51
N VAL A 389 -26.36 0.45 -11.72
CA VAL A 389 -25.37 0.92 -10.74
C VAL A 389 -25.03 -0.16 -9.70
N SER A 390 -25.96 -1.11 -9.45
CA SER A 390 -25.71 -2.29 -8.59
C SER A 390 -24.55 -3.17 -9.06
N ASN A 391 -24.21 -3.11 -10.36
CA ASN A 391 -23.11 -3.87 -10.96
C ASN A 391 -21.76 -3.12 -10.96
N VAL A 392 -21.67 -1.97 -10.30
CA VAL A 392 -20.45 -1.14 -10.25
C VAL A 392 -19.21 -1.93 -9.79
N TRP A 393 -19.39 -2.97 -8.98
CA TRP A 393 -18.32 -3.84 -8.50
C TRP A 393 -17.61 -4.62 -9.61
N LEU A 394 -18.26 -4.82 -10.77
CA LEU A 394 -17.63 -5.37 -11.98
C LEU A 394 -16.58 -4.43 -12.60
N SER A 395 -16.65 -3.14 -12.29
CA SER A 395 -15.69 -2.17 -12.84
C SER A 395 -14.24 -2.51 -12.49
N LEU A 396 -14.00 -3.14 -11.32
CA LEU A 396 -12.67 -3.61 -10.95
C LEU A 396 -12.19 -4.72 -11.89
N ALA A 397 -13.05 -5.72 -12.19
CA ALA A 397 -12.70 -6.81 -13.10
C ALA A 397 -12.45 -6.30 -14.53
N VAL A 398 -13.29 -5.39 -15.02
CA VAL A 398 -13.13 -4.76 -16.33
C VAL A 398 -11.86 -3.92 -16.38
N SER A 399 -11.57 -3.14 -15.33
CA SER A 399 -10.35 -2.34 -15.21
C SER A 399 -9.09 -3.21 -15.26
N GLU A 400 -9.06 -4.29 -14.47
CA GLU A 400 -7.93 -5.20 -14.43
C GLU A 400 -7.76 -5.95 -15.76
N MET A 401 -8.85 -6.29 -16.45
CA MET A 401 -8.80 -6.89 -17.80
C MET A 401 -8.22 -5.94 -18.83
N LEU A 402 -8.68 -4.68 -18.88
CA LEU A 402 -8.16 -3.66 -19.80
C LEU A 402 -6.67 -3.41 -19.53
N SER A 403 -6.30 -3.32 -18.25
CA SER A 403 -4.91 -3.15 -17.84
C SER A 403 -4.04 -4.35 -18.23
N MET A 404 -4.54 -5.57 -18.07
CA MET A 404 -3.82 -6.80 -18.46
C MET A 404 -3.56 -6.84 -19.96
N ILE A 405 -4.53 -6.47 -20.80
CA ILE A 405 -4.35 -6.38 -22.25
C ILE A 405 -3.20 -5.42 -22.57
N ALA A 406 -3.22 -4.22 -21.97
CA ALA A 406 -2.15 -3.23 -22.19
C ALA A 406 -0.80 -3.70 -21.64
N ALA A 407 -0.76 -4.33 -20.45
CA ALA A 407 0.46 -4.88 -19.87
C ALA A 407 1.09 -5.96 -20.77
N VAL A 408 0.28 -6.87 -21.33
CA VAL A 408 0.75 -7.90 -22.27
C VAL A 408 1.27 -7.28 -23.56
N LEU A 409 0.60 -6.26 -24.10
CA LEU A 409 1.07 -5.56 -25.31
C LEU A 409 2.41 -4.85 -25.06
N LEU A 410 2.53 -4.16 -23.95
CA LEU A 410 3.78 -3.49 -23.54
C LEU A 410 4.90 -4.50 -23.28
N TYR A 411 4.61 -5.60 -22.62
CA TYR A 411 5.56 -6.69 -22.42
C TYR A 411 6.07 -7.26 -23.75
N ARG A 412 5.17 -7.56 -24.70
CA ARG A 412 5.53 -8.05 -26.04
C ARG A 412 6.38 -7.06 -26.83
N LYS A 413 6.04 -5.77 -26.78
CA LYS A 413 6.83 -4.70 -27.39
C LYS A 413 8.24 -4.63 -26.79
N THR A 414 8.34 -4.65 -25.47
CA THR A 414 9.60 -4.61 -24.73
C THR A 414 10.49 -5.80 -25.05
N ARG A 415 9.90 -6.99 -25.17
CA ARG A 415 10.61 -8.22 -25.57
C ARG A 415 11.18 -8.13 -26.98
N ARG A 416 10.43 -7.57 -27.94
CA ARG A 416 10.89 -7.39 -29.34
C ARG A 416 12.06 -6.44 -29.43
N VAL A 417 12.04 -5.32 -28.69
CA VAL A 417 13.15 -4.35 -28.66
C VAL A 417 14.41 -4.99 -28.10
N ALA A 418 14.32 -5.74 -27.01
CA ALA A 418 15.46 -6.44 -26.40
C ALA A 418 16.06 -7.52 -27.32
N ILE A 419 15.27 -8.10 -28.21
CA ILE A 419 15.76 -9.04 -29.23
C ILE A 419 16.48 -8.27 -30.34
N ALA A 420 15.95 -7.14 -30.80
CA ALA A 420 16.56 -6.32 -31.87
C ALA A 420 17.93 -5.74 -31.43
N GLU A 421 18.03 -5.21 -30.21
CA GLU A 421 19.28 -4.67 -29.64
C GLU A 421 20.40 -5.72 -29.59
N THR A 422 20.08 -7.02 -29.48
CA THR A 422 21.09 -8.10 -29.49
C THR A 422 21.54 -8.52 -30.88
N PHE A 423 20.77 -8.22 -31.92
CA PHE A 423 21.21 -8.45 -33.31
C PHE A 423 22.09 -7.30 -33.83
N ASP A 424 21.95 -6.10 -33.27
CA ASP A 424 22.79 -4.94 -33.65
C ASP A 424 24.17 -4.96 -32.98
N ASP A 425 24.33 -5.72 -31.89
CA ASP A 425 25.59 -5.89 -31.15
C ASP A 425 26.40 -7.12 -31.61
N MET A 426 25.92 -7.93 -32.58
CA MET A 426 26.63 -9.05 -33.20
C MET A 426 27.07 -8.74 -34.64
#